data_b9d104d0212c27ae2a700f8d12841e69
#
_entry.id   b9d104d0212c27ae2a700f8d12841e69
#
_cell.length_a   1.000
_cell.length_b   1.000
_cell.length_c   1.000
_cell.angle_alpha   90.00
_cell.angle_beta   90.00
_cell.angle_gamma   90.00
#
_symmetry.space_group_name_H-M   'P 1'
#
loop_
_entity.id
_entity.type
_entity.pdbx_description
1 polymer ?
#
loop_
_entity_poly.entity_id
_entity_poly.type
_entity_poly.pdbx_seq_one_letter_code
_entity_poly.pdbx_strand_id
1 'polypeptide(L)'
;LTSRELLGLHEDLSTRVEDSTQGQETALVVKKLTELISTPVNFSSAAKRAFSKQNRVSEEYQDVSVGTSLAAILRPLGLVAEISKSSDGKTVMQIVGSQDADEFWPIGWPVENNPDQVAPELSERIKVEINDFTLKPTLDAIESKLGLRFFYDQNTLAGLGIDLTAVKVSYEHESAPYRNILRLSLI
;
A
#
# COMPACT_ATOMS: atom_id res chain seq x y z
N LEU A 1 -15.30 11.16 12.14
CA LEU A 1 -15.94 9.88 12.38
C LEU A 1 -16.01 9.55 13.87
N THR A 2 -17.06 8.86 14.33
CA THR A 2 -17.10 8.22 15.65
C THR A 2 -16.27 6.94 15.64
N SER A 3 -15.81 6.48 16.81
CA SER A 3 -15.07 5.21 16.91
C SER A 3 -15.85 4.01 16.33
N ARG A 4 -17.18 3.98 16.49
CA ARG A 4 -18.02 2.92 15.94
C ARG A 4 -18.08 2.95 14.40
N GLU A 5 -18.16 4.13 13.82
CA GLU A 5 -18.15 4.31 12.36
C GLU A 5 -16.78 3.95 11.76
N LEU A 6 -15.71 4.30 12.46
CA LEU A 6 -14.35 3.94 12.05
C LEU A 6 -14.17 2.41 12.06
N LEU A 7 -14.62 1.73 13.13
CA LEU A 7 -14.57 0.27 13.20
C LEU A 7 -15.36 -0.39 12.06
N GLY A 8 -16.60 0.07 11.81
CA GLY A 8 -17.40 -0.44 10.69
C GLY A 8 -16.74 -0.21 9.33
N LEU A 9 -16.10 0.94 9.13
CA LEU A 9 -15.33 1.22 7.91
C LEU A 9 -14.10 0.31 7.78
N HIS A 10 -13.37 0.07 8.86
CA HIS A 10 -12.25 -0.87 8.87
C HIS A 10 -12.69 -2.29 8.52
N GLU A 11 -13.81 -2.75 9.08
CA GLU A 11 -14.38 -4.06 8.80
C GLU A 11 -14.74 -4.18 7.30
N ASP A 12 -15.43 -3.19 6.74
CA ASP A 12 -15.82 -3.13 5.35
C ASP A 12 -14.59 -3.16 4.41
N LEU A 13 -13.60 -2.30 4.68
CA LEU A 13 -12.37 -2.18 3.89
C LEU A 13 -11.37 -3.32 4.10
N SER A 14 -11.59 -4.19 5.09
CA SER A 14 -10.78 -5.40 5.32
C SER A 14 -11.16 -6.56 4.39
N THR A 15 -12.25 -6.44 3.62
CA THR A 15 -12.64 -7.40 2.58
C THR A 15 -11.45 -7.70 1.68
N ARG A 16 -11.18 -8.98 1.42
CA ARG A 16 -10.04 -9.41 0.61
C ARG A 16 -10.33 -9.35 -0.88
N VAL A 17 -9.32 -8.98 -1.64
CA VAL A 17 -9.35 -9.01 -3.10
C VAL A 17 -9.13 -10.44 -3.57
N GLU A 18 -10.11 -11.03 -4.26
CA GLU A 18 -10.03 -12.41 -4.74
C GLU A 18 -9.37 -12.52 -6.11
N ASP A 19 -9.60 -11.55 -6.97
CA ASP A 19 -9.10 -11.52 -8.35
C ASP A 19 -7.65 -11.02 -8.42
N SER A 20 -6.87 -11.56 -9.37
CA SER A 20 -5.57 -10.98 -9.75
C SER A 20 -5.75 -9.58 -10.30
N THR A 21 -4.86 -8.66 -9.93
CA THR A 21 -4.93 -7.24 -10.31
C THR A 21 -3.81 -6.79 -11.23
N GLN A 22 -2.64 -7.43 -11.16
CA GLN A 22 -1.46 -7.02 -11.91
C GLN A 22 -1.69 -7.01 -13.43
N GLY A 23 -1.27 -5.94 -14.07
CA GLY A 23 -1.40 -5.75 -15.52
C GLY A 23 -2.80 -5.41 -16.01
N GLN A 24 -3.84 -5.45 -15.14
CA GLN A 24 -5.19 -5.04 -15.50
C GLN A 24 -5.31 -3.51 -15.60
N GLU A 25 -6.32 -3.04 -16.33
CA GLU A 25 -6.63 -1.61 -16.43
C GLU A 25 -7.03 -1.05 -15.06
N THR A 26 -6.37 0.03 -14.63
CA THR A 26 -6.53 0.59 -13.29
C THR A 26 -7.99 1.01 -13.00
N ALA A 27 -8.66 1.64 -13.98
CA ALA A 27 -10.06 2.04 -13.82
C ALA A 27 -10.98 0.84 -13.56
N LEU A 28 -10.77 -0.26 -14.27
CA LEU A 28 -11.52 -1.51 -14.10
C LEU A 28 -11.28 -2.13 -12.72
N VAL A 29 -10.01 -2.19 -12.29
CA VAL A 29 -9.66 -2.75 -10.98
C VAL A 29 -10.28 -1.91 -9.88
N VAL A 30 -10.11 -0.57 -9.91
CA VAL A 30 -10.70 0.32 -8.89
C VAL A 30 -12.22 0.17 -8.84
N LYS A 31 -12.89 0.08 -9.99
CA LYS A 31 -14.34 -0.18 -10.04
C LYS A 31 -14.70 -1.49 -9.33
N LYS A 32 -14.04 -2.59 -9.66
CA LYS A 32 -14.27 -3.89 -9.02
C LYS A 32 -14.03 -3.82 -7.49
N LEU A 33 -12.96 -3.17 -7.05
CA LEU A 33 -12.67 -3.00 -5.63
C LEU A 33 -13.77 -2.23 -4.90
N THR A 34 -14.30 -1.17 -5.52
CA THR A 34 -15.40 -0.40 -4.93
C THR A 34 -16.74 -1.13 -4.91
N GLU A 35 -16.92 -2.15 -5.74
CA GLU A 35 -18.10 -3.03 -5.73
C GLU A 35 -18.04 -4.11 -4.62
N LEU A 36 -16.84 -4.38 -4.05
CA LEU A 36 -16.67 -5.34 -2.95
C LEU A 36 -17.00 -4.76 -1.57
N ILE A 37 -17.16 -3.44 -1.45
CA ILE A 37 -17.42 -2.76 -0.18
C ILE A 37 -18.83 -2.15 -0.15
N SER A 38 -19.37 -2.04 1.06
CA SER A 38 -20.70 -1.43 1.28
C SER A 38 -20.63 0.09 1.42
N THR A 39 -19.46 0.64 1.76
CA THR A 39 -19.22 2.08 1.87
C THR A 39 -19.37 2.74 0.50
N PRO A 40 -20.28 3.73 0.34
CA PRO A 40 -20.44 4.43 -0.93
C PRO A 40 -19.16 5.14 -1.36
N VAL A 41 -18.79 5.00 -2.64
CA VAL A 41 -17.60 5.63 -3.21
C VAL A 41 -17.98 6.64 -4.27
N ASN A 42 -17.46 7.86 -4.12
CA ASN A 42 -17.63 8.96 -5.05
C ASN A 42 -16.30 9.30 -5.73
N PHE A 43 -16.35 9.70 -6.98
CA PHE A 43 -15.18 10.05 -7.78
C PHE A 43 -15.21 11.52 -8.16
N SER A 44 -14.18 12.28 -7.75
CA SER A 44 -13.99 13.66 -8.16
C SER A 44 -13.71 13.79 -9.66
N SER A 45 -13.77 15.03 -10.16
CA SER A 45 -13.38 15.31 -11.55
C SER A 45 -11.91 14.98 -11.82
N ALA A 46 -11.03 15.13 -10.81
CA ALA A 46 -9.61 14.74 -10.91
C ALA A 46 -9.48 13.23 -11.08
N ALA A 47 -10.19 12.44 -10.26
CA ALA A 47 -10.21 10.99 -10.35
C ALA A 47 -10.71 10.50 -11.73
N LYS A 48 -11.83 11.06 -12.21
CA LYS A 48 -12.38 10.71 -13.54
C LYS A 48 -11.38 10.98 -14.66
N ARG A 49 -10.65 12.12 -14.61
CA ARG A 49 -9.60 12.43 -15.60
C ARG A 49 -8.40 11.49 -15.50
N ALA A 50 -7.98 11.09 -14.28
CA ALA A 50 -6.89 10.17 -14.12
C ALA A 50 -7.23 8.77 -14.67
N PHE A 51 -8.45 8.28 -14.43
CA PHE A 51 -8.93 7.00 -14.94
C PHE A 51 -9.22 6.98 -16.44
N SER A 52 -9.35 8.14 -17.11
CA SER A 52 -9.48 8.18 -18.56
C SER A 52 -8.17 7.84 -19.29
N LYS A 53 -7.04 7.85 -18.59
CA LYS A 53 -5.75 7.40 -19.12
C LYS A 53 -5.66 5.89 -19.03
N GLN A 54 -5.09 5.24 -20.04
CA GLN A 54 -4.88 3.78 -20.06
C GLN A 54 -3.72 3.37 -19.14
N ASN A 55 -3.90 3.56 -17.83
CA ASN A 55 -2.96 3.12 -16.83
C ASN A 55 -3.24 1.64 -16.47
N ARG A 56 -2.19 0.91 -16.13
CA ARG A 56 -2.29 -0.46 -15.66
C ARG A 56 -1.76 -0.57 -14.24
N VAL A 57 -2.36 -1.48 -13.47
CA VAL A 57 -1.88 -1.81 -12.12
C VAL A 57 -0.54 -2.51 -12.24
N SER A 58 0.48 -1.98 -11.57
CA SER A 58 1.86 -2.49 -11.65
C SER A 58 2.11 -3.69 -10.74
N GLU A 59 1.39 -3.78 -9.64
CA GLU A 59 1.62 -4.76 -8.59
C GLU A 59 0.41 -5.69 -8.42
N GLU A 60 0.64 -6.86 -7.80
CA GLU A 60 -0.43 -7.81 -7.50
C GLU A 60 -1.02 -7.53 -6.11
N TYR A 61 -2.36 -7.36 -6.05
CA TYR A 61 -3.10 -7.12 -4.81
C TYR A 61 -4.07 -8.25 -4.44
N GLN A 62 -4.02 -9.40 -5.11
CA GLN A 62 -4.78 -10.57 -4.71
C GLN A 62 -4.45 -10.93 -3.24
N ASP A 63 -5.47 -11.31 -2.46
CA ASP A 63 -5.41 -11.60 -1.03
C ASP A 63 -5.06 -10.40 -0.11
N VAL A 64 -4.91 -9.20 -0.66
CA VAL A 64 -4.76 -7.95 0.10
C VAL A 64 -6.14 -7.36 0.39
N SER A 65 -6.27 -6.59 1.47
CA SER A 65 -7.52 -5.90 1.79
C SER A 65 -7.86 -4.83 0.74
N VAL A 66 -9.14 -4.65 0.47
CA VAL A 66 -9.65 -3.62 -0.47
C VAL A 66 -9.13 -2.24 -0.10
N GLY A 67 -9.12 -1.88 1.20
CA GLY A 67 -8.64 -0.57 1.64
C GLY A 67 -7.16 -0.32 1.32
N THR A 68 -6.29 -1.30 1.59
CA THR A 68 -4.86 -1.22 1.25
C THR A 68 -4.66 -1.18 -0.26
N SER A 69 -5.38 -2.05 -0.99
CA SER A 69 -5.29 -2.12 -2.46
C SER A 69 -5.71 -0.82 -3.13
N LEU A 70 -6.84 -0.24 -2.71
CA LEU A 70 -7.29 1.07 -3.20
C LEU A 70 -6.24 2.15 -2.91
N ALA A 71 -5.78 2.26 -1.66
CA ALA A 71 -4.79 3.26 -1.30
C ALA A 71 -3.51 3.14 -2.14
N ALA A 72 -2.99 1.93 -2.33
CA ALA A 72 -1.77 1.69 -3.11
C ALA A 72 -1.96 1.96 -4.60
N ILE A 73 -3.08 1.54 -5.19
CA ILE A 73 -3.39 1.74 -6.62
C ILE A 73 -3.63 3.22 -6.96
N LEU A 74 -4.22 3.98 -6.04
CA LEU A 74 -4.54 5.39 -6.27
C LEU A 74 -3.32 6.32 -6.22
N ARG A 75 -2.32 5.99 -5.37
CA ARG A 75 -1.13 6.85 -5.16
C ARG A 75 -0.35 7.17 -6.43
N PRO A 76 0.01 6.22 -7.30
CA PRO A 76 0.74 6.53 -8.54
C PRO A 76 -0.03 7.44 -9.50
N LEU A 77 -1.35 7.56 -9.32
CA LEU A 77 -2.20 8.46 -10.11
C LEU A 77 -2.31 9.86 -9.51
N GLY A 78 -1.66 10.14 -8.39
CA GLY A 78 -1.82 11.37 -7.62
C GLY A 78 -3.20 11.49 -6.97
N LEU A 79 -3.83 10.34 -6.68
CA LEU A 79 -5.15 10.24 -6.05
C LEU A 79 -5.05 9.63 -4.66
N VAL A 80 -6.05 9.92 -3.83
CA VAL A 80 -6.22 9.35 -2.49
C VAL A 80 -7.69 9.04 -2.21
N ALA A 81 -7.94 8.16 -1.25
CA ALA A 81 -9.26 7.86 -0.72
C ALA A 81 -9.47 8.65 0.58
N GLU A 82 -10.23 9.72 0.52
CA GLU A 82 -10.63 10.52 1.67
C GLU A 82 -11.94 9.97 2.26
N ILE A 83 -12.05 9.96 3.59
CA ILE A 83 -13.27 9.54 4.27
C ILE A 83 -13.98 10.77 4.80
N SER A 84 -15.23 10.95 4.38
CA SER A 84 -16.03 12.12 4.73
C SER A 84 -17.46 11.75 5.11
N LYS A 85 -18.24 12.77 5.47
CA LYS A 85 -19.68 12.64 5.68
C LYS A 85 -20.42 13.27 4.49
N SER A 86 -21.39 12.54 3.97
CA SER A 86 -22.36 13.09 3.02
C SER A 86 -23.35 14.03 3.72
N SER A 87 -24.13 14.76 2.94
CA SER A 87 -25.13 15.72 3.46
C SER A 87 -26.22 15.06 4.33
N ASP A 88 -26.48 13.78 4.13
CA ASP A 88 -27.39 12.96 4.95
C ASP A 88 -26.70 12.29 6.15
N GLY A 89 -25.44 12.65 6.44
CA GLY A 89 -24.68 12.19 7.61
C GLY A 89 -24.06 10.80 7.46
N LYS A 90 -24.19 10.13 6.31
CA LYS A 90 -23.57 8.82 6.08
C LYS A 90 -22.07 8.94 5.79
N THR A 91 -21.32 7.94 6.23
CA THR A 91 -19.91 7.82 5.88
C THR A 91 -19.80 7.48 4.40
N VAL A 92 -18.95 8.21 3.67
CA VAL A 92 -18.65 7.99 2.27
C VAL A 92 -17.15 8.09 2.02
N MET A 93 -16.67 7.33 1.07
CA MET A 93 -15.30 7.44 0.57
C MET A 93 -15.30 8.32 -0.68
N GLN A 94 -14.39 9.28 -0.72
CA GLN A 94 -14.23 10.16 -1.89
C GLN A 94 -12.84 9.93 -2.50
N ILE A 95 -12.79 9.59 -3.78
CA ILE A 95 -11.53 9.51 -4.52
C ILE A 95 -11.24 10.90 -5.09
N VAL A 96 -10.23 11.55 -4.52
CA VAL A 96 -9.85 12.93 -4.82
C VAL A 96 -8.37 13.05 -5.20
N GLY A 97 -7.97 14.22 -5.69
CA GLY A 97 -6.54 14.52 -5.86
C GLY A 97 -5.82 14.55 -4.52
N SER A 98 -4.60 14.07 -4.46
CA SER A 98 -3.82 14.04 -3.21
C SER A 98 -3.53 15.44 -2.64
N GLN A 99 -3.63 16.48 -3.47
CA GLN A 99 -3.46 17.89 -3.07
C GLN A 99 -4.76 18.50 -2.50
N ASP A 100 -5.90 17.82 -2.69
CA ASP A 100 -7.23 18.30 -2.32
C ASP A 100 -7.74 17.66 -1.02
N ALA A 101 -6.96 16.75 -0.42
CA ALA A 101 -7.32 16.01 0.79
C ALA A 101 -6.38 16.33 1.96
N ASP A 102 -6.96 16.61 3.12
CA ASP A 102 -6.21 16.80 4.38
C ASP A 102 -5.89 15.46 5.07
N GLU A 103 -6.86 14.55 5.09
CA GLU A 103 -6.75 13.21 5.66
C GLU A 103 -7.24 12.16 4.66
N PHE A 104 -6.52 11.05 4.54
CA PHE A 104 -6.86 10.01 3.58
C PHE A 104 -6.52 8.61 4.12
N TRP A 105 -7.15 7.60 3.55
CA TRP A 105 -6.92 6.21 3.92
C TRP A 105 -5.47 5.81 3.62
N PRO A 106 -4.74 5.25 4.60
CA PRO A 106 -3.31 4.91 4.45
C PRO A 106 -3.12 3.62 3.64
N ILE A 107 -1.88 3.43 3.14
CA ILE A 107 -1.42 2.13 2.64
C ILE A 107 -1.03 1.28 3.85
N GLY A 108 -2.02 0.60 4.41
CA GLY A 108 -1.86 -0.15 5.65
C GLY A 108 -1.91 0.73 6.91
N TRP A 109 -2.27 0.10 8.02
CA TRP A 109 -2.36 0.74 9.32
C TRP A 109 -1.18 0.35 10.21
N PRO A 110 -0.74 1.23 11.11
CA PRO A 110 0.21 0.85 12.13
C PRO A 110 -0.31 -0.35 12.92
N VAL A 111 0.55 -1.32 13.14
CA VAL A 111 0.21 -2.54 13.88
C VAL A 111 0.14 -2.19 15.37
N GLU A 112 -1.03 -2.37 15.99
CA GLU A 112 -1.22 -2.14 17.43
C GLU A 112 -0.54 -3.23 18.28
N ASN A 113 -0.39 -4.42 17.71
CA ASN A 113 0.26 -5.57 18.36
C ASN A 113 1.77 -5.55 18.15
N ASN A 114 2.49 -6.32 18.98
CA ASN A 114 3.93 -6.51 18.78
C ASN A 114 4.21 -7.01 17.35
N PRO A 115 5.06 -6.33 16.56
CA PRO A 115 5.41 -6.77 15.20
C PRO A 115 5.86 -8.24 15.13
N ASP A 116 6.53 -8.75 16.16
CA ASP A 116 6.98 -10.14 16.25
C ASP A 116 5.80 -11.16 16.35
N GLN A 117 4.59 -10.70 16.69
CA GLN A 117 3.38 -11.54 16.70
C GLN A 117 2.66 -11.53 15.37
N VAL A 118 2.80 -10.44 14.60
CA VAL A 118 2.12 -10.25 13.32
C VAL A 118 2.95 -10.82 12.17
N ALA A 119 4.26 -10.66 12.24
CA ALA A 119 5.21 -11.16 11.25
C ALA A 119 6.45 -11.74 11.96
N PRO A 120 6.32 -12.90 12.61
CA PRO A 120 7.42 -13.54 13.37
C PRO A 120 8.64 -13.84 12.48
N GLU A 121 8.43 -14.00 11.18
CA GLU A 121 9.47 -14.23 10.18
C GLU A 121 10.50 -13.07 10.16
N LEU A 122 10.08 -11.85 10.47
CA LEU A 122 10.97 -10.68 10.55
C LEU A 122 11.98 -10.77 11.70
N SER A 123 11.74 -11.64 12.69
CA SER A 123 12.65 -11.91 13.81
C SER A 123 13.63 -13.04 13.54
N GLU A 124 13.45 -13.79 12.46
CA GLU A 124 14.42 -14.82 12.04
C GLU A 124 15.78 -14.20 11.78
N ARG A 125 16.83 -14.89 12.25
CA ARG A 125 18.21 -14.43 12.14
C ARG A 125 18.92 -15.16 11.03
N ILE A 126 19.63 -14.40 10.20
CA ILE A 126 20.45 -14.95 9.12
C ILE A 126 21.85 -14.34 9.14
N LYS A 127 22.79 -15.05 8.55
CA LYS A 127 24.06 -14.45 8.11
C LYS A 127 23.79 -13.61 6.88
N VAL A 128 24.24 -12.35 6.88
CA VAL A 128 24.02 -11.40 5.82
C VAL A 128 25.34 -10.86 5.31
N GLU A 129 25.50 -10.89 4.00
CA GLU A 129 26.61 -10.29 3.28
C GLU A 129 26.06 -9.65 2.02
N ILE A 130 25.77 -8.35 2.12
CA ILE A 130 25.26 -7.53 1.03
C ILE A 130 26.33 -6.48 0.72
N ASN A 131 26.94 -6.53 -0.45
CA ASN A 131 27.99 -5.62 -0.87
C ASN A 131 27.62 -4.97 -2.19
N ASP A 132 27.30 -3.67 -2.14
CA ASP A 132 27.02 -2.84 -3.34
C ASP A 132 25.87 -3.38 -4.21
N PHE A 133 24.89 -4.06 -3.59
CA PHE A 133 23.69 -4.51 -4.27
C PHE A 133 22.66 -3.37 -4.41
N THR A 134 21.85 -3.41 -5.45
CA THR A 134 20.74 -2.49 -5.59
C THR A 134 19.61 -2.83 -4.62
N LEU A 135 18.96 -1.79 -4.07
CA LEU A 135 17.96 -1.94 -3.01
C LEU A 135 16.75 -2.77 -3.46
N LYS A 136 16.20 -2.51 -4.65
CA LYS A 136 15.00 -3.23 -5.12
C LYS A 136 15.21 -4.74 -5.20
N PRO A 137 16.23 -5.29 -5.88
CA PRO A 137 16.51 -6.73 -5.89
C PRO A 137 16.78 -7.30 -4.48
N THR A 138 17.39 -6.52 -3.59
CA THR A 138 17.62 -6.95 -2.20
C THR A 138 16.28 -7.12 -1.46
N LEU A 139 15.37 -6.17 -1.59
CA LEU A 139 14.03 -6.25 -1.00
C LEU A 139 13.22 -7.40 -1.61
N ASP A 140 13.27 -7.61 -2.93
CA ASP A 140 12.58 -8.72 -3.61
C ASP A 140 13.08 -10.09 -3.12
N ALA A 141 14.38 -10.21 -2.88
CA ALA A 141 14.96 -11.45 -2.32
C ALA A 141 14.47 -11.71 -0.88
N ILE A 142 14.37 -10.66 -0.06
CA ILE A 142 13.85 -10.76 1.32
C ILE A 142 12.35 -11.10 1.28
N GLU A 143 11.57 -10.43 0.45
CA GLU A 143 10.15 -10.68 0.23
C GLU A 143 9.89 -12.14 -0.11
N SER A 144 10.60 -12.66 -1.12
CA SER A 144 10.51 -14.05 -1.55
C SER A 144 10.89 -15.04 -0.44
N LYS A 145 11.93 -14.71 0.34
CA LYS A 145 12.42 -15.59 1.42
C LYS A 145 11.47 -15.65 2.60
N LEU A 146 10.83 -14.53 2.94
CA LEU A 146 9.91 -14.43 4.07
C LEU A 146 8.46 -14.80 3.71
N GLY A 147 8.11 -14.90 2.42
CA GLY A 147 6.72 -15.06 1.96
C GLY A 147 5.85 -13.84 2.27
N LEU A 148 6.48 -12.68 2.51
CA LEU A 148 5.81 -11.41 2.72
C LEU A 148 5.70 -10.65 1.42
N ARG A 149 4.83 -9.63 1.36
CA ARG A 149 4.75 -8.68 0.25
C ARG A 149 5.04 -7.28 0.72
N PHE A 150 5.92 -6.57 0.00
CA PHE A 150 6.27 -5.18 0.28
C PHE A 150 5.54 -4.25 -0.69
N PHE A 151 4.81 -3.31 -0.13
CA PHE A 151 4.16 -2.24 -0.91
C PHE A 151 4.95 -0.95 -0.75
N TYR A 152 5.16 -0.27 -1.88
CA TYR A 152 5.96 0.94 -1.94
C TYR A 152 5.06 2.16 -2.14
N ASP A 153 5.26 3.21 -1.34
CA ASP A 153 4.63 4.52 -1.62
C ASP A 153 5.38 5.21 -2.76
N GLN A 154 4.96 4.88 -3.99
CA GLN A 154 5.58 5.38 -5.23
C GLN A 154 5.58 6.91 -5.30
N ASN A 155 4.56 7.59 -4.74
CA ASN A 155 4.50 9.05 -4.73
C ASN A 155 5.54 9.66 -3.80
N THR A 156 5.69 9.10 -2.60
CA THR A 156 6.73 9.52 -1.64
C THR A 156 8.11 9.27 -2.22
N LEU A 157 8.37 8.10 -2.81
CA LEU A 157 9.64 7.79 -3.46
C LEU A 157 9.95 8.77 -4.59
N ALA A 158 8.98 9.03 -5.47
CA ALA A 158 9.14 9.98 -6.58
C ALA A 158 9.36 11.42 -6.06
N GLY A 159 8.60 11.83 -5.04
CA GLY A 159 8.75 13.15 -4.42
C GLY A 159 10.12 13.38 -3.76
N LEU A 160 10.73 12.32 -3.23
CA LEU A 160 12.08 12.33 -2.65
C LEU A 160 13.18 12.09 -3.69
N GLY A 161 12.82 11.80 -4.95
CA GLY A 161 13.78 11.44 -5.99
C GLY A 161 14.49 10.10 -5.75
N ILE A 162 13.85 9.18 -5.01
CA ILE A 162 14.41 7.88 -4.69
C ILE A 162 14.02 6.87 -5.77
N ASP A 163 15.01 6.33 -6.46
CA ASP A 163 14.87 5.18 -7.35
C ASP A 163 15.45 3.94 -6.68
N LEU A 164 14.58 3.04 -6.25
CA LEU A 164 14.97 1.79 -5.57
C LEU A 164 15.87 0.89 -6.44
N THR A 165 15.84 1.06 -7.76
CA THR A 165 16.68 0.30 -8.69
C THR A 165 18.08 0.89 -8.85
N ALA A 166 18.28 2.14 -8.43
CA ALA A 166 19.55 2.85 -8.49
C ALA A 166 20.25 2.95 -7.12
N VAL A 167 19.47 2.95 -6.03
CA VAL A 167 20.01 3.01 -4.67
C VAL A 167 20.77 1.72 -4.38
N LYS A 168 22.00 1.86 -3.88
CA LYS A 168 22.85 0.75 -3.48
C LYS A 168 22.91 0.62 -1.98
N VAL A 169 22.97 -0.62 -1.51
CA VAL A 169 23.03 -0.98 -0.10
C VAL A 169 24.18 -1.93 0.15
N SER A 170 24.81 -1.74 1.31
CA SER A 170 25.83 -2.65 1.82
C SER A 170 25.55 -2.93 3.29
N TYR A 171 25.49 -4.18 3.63
CA TYR A 171 25.26 -4.62 5.00
C TYR A 171 25.89 -5.99 5.23
N GLU A 172 26.80 -6.07 6.20
CA GLU A 172 27.45 -7.31 6.59
C GLU A 172 27.23 -7.57 8.08
N HIS A 173 26.74 -8.76 8.40
CA HIS A 173 26.56 -9.18 9.78
C HIS A 173 26.52 -10.71 9.90
N GLU A 174 27.23 -11.25 10.88
CA GLU A 174 27.29 -12.69 11.15
C GLU A 174 25.92 -13.28 11.52
N SER A 175 25.06 -12.51 12.21
CA SER A 175 23.72 -12.93 12.59
C SER A 175 22.84 -11.73 12.86
N ALA A 176 21.95 -11.38 11.92
CA ALA A 176 21.00 -10.28 12.06
C ALA A 176 19.55 -10.74 11.79
N PRO A 177 18.55 -10.23 12.53
CA PRO A 177 17.16 -10.46 12.19
C PRO A 177 16.78 -9.66 10.94
N TYR A 178 15.86 -10.19 10.11
CA TYR A 178 15.43 -9.53 8.88
C TYR A 178 14.94 -8.09 9.10
N ARG A 179 14.23 -7.81 10.20
CA ARG A 179 13.78 -6.44 10.55
C ARG A 179 14.93 -5.44 10.64
N ASN A 180 16.12 -5.86 11.12
CA ASN A 180 17.28 -4.97 11.20
C ASN A 180 17.90 -4.73 9.82
N ILE A 181 17.92 -5.75 8.98
CA ILE A 181 18.38 -5.64 7.60
C ILE A 181 17.51 -4.63 6.85
N LEU A 182 16.18 -4.79 6.92
CA LEU A 182 15.23 -3.88 6.30
C LEU A 182 15.40 -2.44 6.82
N ARG A 183 15.46 -2.25 8.15
CA ARG A 183 15.62 -0.92 8.73
C ARG A 183 16.89 -0.22 8.29
N LEU A 184 18.01 -0.92 8.21
CA LEU A 184 19.32 -0.35 7.83
C LEU A 184 19.49 -0.20 6.33
N SER A 185 18.73 -0.95 5.53
CA SER A 185 18.70 -0.77 4.07
C SER A 185 17.84 0.42 3.62
N LEU A 186 17.04 1.01 4.53
CA LEU A 186 16.10 2.09 4.25
C LEU A 186 16.51 3.44 4.90
N ILE A 187 17.68 3.51 5.54
CA ILE A 187 18.27 4.73 6.11
C ILE A 187 19.39 5.21 5.21
#